data_57862e7200fdc618736db15b98bd47ae
#
_entry.id   57862e7200fdc618736db15b98bd47ae
#
_cell.length_a   1.000
_cell.length_b   1.000
_cell.length_c   1.000
_cell.angle_alpha   90.00
_cell.angle_beta   90.00
_cell.angle_gamma   90.00
#
_symmetry.space_group_name_H-M   'P 1'
#
loop_
_entity.id
_entity.type
_entity.pdbx_description
1 polymer ?
#
loop_
_entity_poly.entity_id
_entity_poly.type
_entity_poly.pdbx_seq_one_letter_code
_entity_poly.pdbx_strand_id
1 'polypeptide(L)'
;WDLGDLARRLAGAGYTRCDQVEGPGQFALRGGILDVFSPGMEQPVRCEFFDDEIDSLGIFDAATQRRVENRREALLLPAAEVLPGWEEHTAEDAAARLEAAVKRLARRQGTQALRDLLTADAALLRQGVTPNGADRCMAAVYPEKTTALDYLPADALICVEDSGRTAEALRGWLWQLKEDVSAGMEAGFLAGELADFAASEPELALGLEKHPVVQLDGLTTGRQLLQPRDLLQLTAKQLSSYGGSLELACTDLTHYLTSGYRVMVLCGGEVRARNLRRMLADRKIPAAVDLSGEKSPEKGTVLIAVGALSAGCEYPEGRLAVLTEGQLTTPLSGRAKKPRPRRDSNQQKLQSYTDLTPGDLVVHAHHGIGRFVAMLRMPVDGVEKDYIKIAYAGQDVLYVPATSLDLVSKYIGPGEDNERTKLNKLGGTEWAKTTRKAKAAAKDLAEGLIRLYAQRQRLAGHAFSPDSPWQQEFEDAFPYT
;
A
#
# COMPACT_ATOMS: atom_id res chain seq x y z
N TRP A 1 15.21 14.03 -31.31
CA TRP A 1 14.71 12.74 -30.85
C TRP A 1 14.05 11.99 -32.04
N ASP A 2 14.45 10.75 -32.29
CA ASP A 2 13.72 9.90 -33.25
C ASP A 2 12.46 9.32 -32.61
N LEU A 3 11.29 9.59 -33.21
CA LEU A 3 10.00 9.11 -32.71
C LEU A 3 9.89 7.57 -32.71
N GLY A 4 10.53 6.91 -33.65
CA GLY A 4 10.58 5.46 -33.73
C GLY A 4 11.41 4.88 -32.59
N ASP A 5 12.53 5.52 -32.24
CA ASP A 5 13.37 5.15 -31.11
C ASP A 5 12.64 5.36 -29.78
N LEU A 6 11.94 6.47 -29.61
CA LEU A 6 11.12 6.71 -28.43
C LEU A 6 10.01 5.67 -28.28
N ALA A 7 9.31 5.36 -29.36
CA ALA A 7 8.26 4.31 -29.34
C ALA A 7 8.85 2.93 -28.95
N ARG A 8 10.04 2.58 -29.47
CA ARG A 8 10.74 1.34 -29.09
C ARG A 8 11.15 1.34 -27.63
N ARG A 9 11.69 2.45 -27.12
CA ARG A 9 12.05 2.61 -25.70
C ARG A 9 10.85 2.51 -24.78
N LEU A 10 9.72 3.15 -25.14
CA LEU A 10 8.48 3.03 -24.38
C LEU A 10 7.95 1.58 -24.36
N ALA A 11 7.96 0.90 -25.51
CA ALA A 11 7.58 -0.51 -25.56
C ALA A 11 8.53 -1.37 -24.70
N GLY A 12 9.85 -1.13 -24.77
CA GLY A 12 10.84 -1.79 -23.91
C GLY A 12 10.66 -1.48 -22.42
N ALA A 13 10.14 -0.28 -22.09
CA ALA A 13 9.77 0.12 -20.73
C ALA A 13 8.41 -0.41 -20.27
N GLY A 14 7.79 -1.31 -21.04
CA GLY A 14 6.55 -1.97 -20.68
C GLY A 14 5.26 -1.21 -21.02
N TYR A 15 5.35 -0.10 -21.76
CA TYR A 15 4.16 0.63 -22.20
C TYR A 15 3.46 -0.11 -23.35
N THR A 16 2.13 -0.08 -23.30
CA THR A 16 1.28 -0.62 -24.37
C THR A 16 0.93 0.48 -25.37
N ARG A 17 1.20 0.22 -26.66
CA ARG A 17 0.79 1.14 -27.72
C ARG A 17 -0.72 1.02 -27.95
N CYS A 18 -1.39 2.16 -28.04
CA CYS A 18 -2.83 2.27 -28.30
C CYS A 18 -3.12 3.38 -29.31
N ASP A 19 -4.34 3.47 -29.78
CA ASP A 19 -4.76 4.55 -30.68
C ASP A 19 -4.98 5.86 -29.93
N GLN A 20 -5.44 5.77 -28.67
CA GLN A 20 -5.68 6.89 -27.76
C GLN A 20 -5.33 6.47 -26.33
N VAL A 21 -4.63 7.35 -25.65
CA VAL A 21 -4.22 7.09 -24.25
C VAL A 21 -5.41 7.35 -23.31
N GLU A 22 -5.77 6.33 -22.53
CA GLU A 22 -6.90 6.37 -21.59
C GLU A 22 -6.46 6.11 -20.14
N GLY A 23 -5.30 5.46 -19.94
CA GLY A 23 -4.83 5.08 -18.61
C GLY A 23 -3.31 4.94 -18.51
N PRO A 24 -2.78 4.82 -17.27
CA PRO A 24 -1.36 4.63 -17.02
C PRO A 24 -0.79 3.40 -17.74
N GLY A 25 0.47 3.51 -18.20
CA GLY A 25 1.16 2.45 -18.93
C GLY A 25 0.81 2.39 -20.42
N GLN A 26 0.12 3.39 -20.95
CA GLN A 26 -0.24 3.48 -22.37
C GLN A 26 0.53 4.60 -23.06
N PHE A 27 0.79 4.41 -24.35
CA PHE A 27 1.26 5.48 -25.25
C PHE A 27 0.58 5.41 -26.62
N ALA A 28 0.42 6.54 -27.24
CA ALA A 28 -0.13 6.69 -28.59
C ALA A 28 0.78 7.55 -29.45
N LEU A 29 0.96 7.15 -30.70
CA LEU A 29 1.74 7.90 -31.68
C LEU A 29 0.86 8.21 -32.90
N ARG A 30 0.63 9.50 -33.13
CA ARG A 30 -0.24 9.99 -34.21
C ARG A 30 0.44 11.14 -34.95
N GLY A 31 1.00 10.86 -36.15
CA GLY A 31 1.80 11.84 -36.87
C GLY A 31 3.01 12.27 -36.03
N GLY A 32 3.16 13.57 -35.82
CA GLY A 32 4.21 14.14 -34.96
C GLY A 32 3.80 14.32 -33.48
N ILE A 33 2.77 13.62 -33.00
CA ILE A 33 2.30 13.71 -31.63
C ILE A 33 2.53 12.38 -30.91
N LEU A 34 3.23 12.43 -29.79
CA LEU A 34 3.43 11.31 -28.86
C LEU A 34 2.71 11.62 -27.53
N ASP A 35 1.69 10.85 -27.26
CA ASP A 35 0.96 10.87 -25.98
C ASP A 35 1.44 9.72 -25.09
N VAL A 36 1.75 10.00 -23.83
CA VAL A 36 2.23 8.99 -22.87
C VAL A 36 1.57 9.18 -21.53
N PHE A 37 1.03 8.11 -20.94
CA PHE A 37 0.52 8.12 -19.57
C PHE A 37 1.44 7.30 -18.66
N SER A 38 2.37 7.99 -18.00
CA SER A 38 3.33 7.33 -17.11
C SER A 38 2.67 6.89 -15.80
N PRO A 39 3.01 5.71 -15.25
CA PRO A 39 2.63 5.33 -13.91
C PRO A 39 3.05 6.39 -12.88
N GLY A 40 2.20 6.67 -11.90
CA GLY A 40 2.45 7.70 -10.87
C GLY A 40 2.10 9.13 -11.29
N MET A 41 1.74 9.38 -12.54
CA MET A 41 1.17 10.66 -12.97
C MET A 41 -0.35 10.65 -12.88
N GLU A 42 -0.95 11.77 -12.51
CA GLU A 42 -2.42 11.92 -12.47
C GLU A 42 -3.03 12.08 -13.87
N GLN A 43 -2.27 12.63 -14.79
CA GLN A 43 -2.69 12.93 -16.17
C GLN A 43 -1.56 12.61 -17.16
N PRO A 44 -1.89 12.28 -18.41
CA PRO A 44 -0.90 11.98 -19.45
C PRO A 44 -0.19 13.21 -19.97
N VAL A 45 0.95 12.97 -20.62
CA VAL A 45 1.81 13.98 -21.26
C VAL A 45 1.66 13.85 -22.76
N ARG A 46 1.59 14.99 -23.42
CA ARG A 46 1.65 15.14 -24.89
C ARG A 46 2.91 15.83 -25.30
N CYS A 47 3.69 15.20 -26.16
CA CYS A 47 4.86 15.74 -26.82
C CYS A 47 4.49 15.99 -28.29
N GLU A 48 4.60 17.21 -28.75
CA GLU A 48 4.43 17.59 -30.15
C GLU A 48 5.79 17.78 -30.76
N PHE A 49 6.03 17.13 -31.89
CA PHE A 49 7.30 17.14 -32.60
C PHE A 49 7.20 17.95 -33.87
N PHE A 50 8.23 18.72 -34.12
CA PHE A 50 8.51 19.31 -35.43
C PHE A 50 9.80 18.67 -35.92
N ASP A 51 9.66 17.78 -36.92
CA ASP A 51 10.74 16.92 -37.39
C ASP A 51 11.30 16.07 -36.20
N ASP A 52 12.56 16.19 -35.88
CA ASP A 52 13.26 15.46 -34.80
C ASP A 52 13.33 16.22 -33.48
N GLU A 53 12.71 17.39 -33.38
CA GLU A 53 12.73 18.24 -32.19
C GLU A 53 11.38 18.27 -31.48
N ILE A 54 11.41 18.28 -30.16
CA ILE A 54 10.18 18.47 -29.35
C ILE A 54 9.88 19.98 -29.38
N ASP A 55 8.85 20.35 -30.12
CA ASP A 55 8.35 21.73 -30.20
C ASP A 55 7.60 22.11 -28.95
N SER A 56 6.72 21.23 -28.47
CA SER A 56 5.96 21.49 -27.27
C SER A 56 5.75 20.25 -26.42
N LEU A 57 5.73 20.46 -25.10
CA LEU A 57 5.48 19.44 -24.09
C LEU A 57 4.42 19.95 -23.11
N GLY A 58 3.43 19.15 -22.80
CA GLY A 58 2.41 19.53 -21.83
C GLY A 58 1.57 18.39 -21.33
N ILE A 59 0.91 18.64 -20.22
CA ILE A 59 -0.08 17.73 -19.64
C ILE A 59 -1.42 17.95 -20.35
N PHE A 60 -2.15 16.87 -20.60
CA PHE A 60 -3.49 16.93 -21.17
C PHE A 60 -4.46 16.03 -20.38
N ASP A 61 -5.73 16.37 -20.43
CA ASP A 61 -6.79 15.59 -19.82
C ASP A 61 -7.15 14.42 -20.74
N ALA A 62 -7.06 13.18 -20.20
CA ALA A 62 -7.28 11.95 -20.98
C ALA A 62 -8.70 11.83 -21.53
N ALA A 63 -9.71 12.34 -20.81
CA ALA A 63 -11.11 12.24 -21.19
C ALA A 63 -11.47 13.26 -22.30
N THR A 64 -11.03 14.50 -22.14
CA THR A 64 -11.34 15.59 -23.09
C THR A 64 -10.29 15.75 -24.20
N GLN A 65 -9.13 15.12 -24.06
CA GLN A 65 -7.99 15.24 -24.95
C GLN A 65 -7.43 16.67 -25.08
N ARG A 66 -7.80 17.57 -24.18
CA ARG A 66 -7.38 18.98 -24.20
C ARG A 66 -6.15 19.18 -23.32
N ARG A 67 -5.24 20.01 -23.82
CA ARG A 67 -4.05 20.44 -23.08
C ARG A 67 -4.47 21.26 -21.86
N VAL A 68 -3.93 20.91 -20.69
CA VAL A 68 -4.21 21.55 -19.41
C VAL A 68 -3.07 22.49 -19.03
N GLU A 69 -1.83 22.04 -19.17
CA GLU A 69 -0.64 22.77 -18.71
C GLU A 69 0.55 22.51 -19.62
N ASN A 70 1.39 23.53 -19.84
CA ASN A 70 2.67 23.37 -20.52
C ASN A 70 3.76 22.98 -19.52
N ARG A 71 4.64 22.06 -19.94
CA ARG A 71 5.79 21.58 -19.16
C ARG A 71 7.07 21.75 -19.97
N ARG A 72 8.21 21.82 -19.29
CA ARG A 72 9.53 21.83 -19.92
C ARG A 72 10.17 20.45 -19.94
N GLU A 73 9.77 19.61 -19.01
CA GLU A 73 10.28 18.27 -18.82
C GLU A 73 9.17 17.35 -18.29
N ALA A 74 9.28 16.07 -18.57
CA ALA A 74 8.44 15.03 -18.01
C ALA A 74 9.28 13.80 -17.69
N LEU A 75 9.09 13.23 -16.50
CA LEU A 75 9.71 11.98 -16.09
C LEU A 75 8.75 10.83 -16.40
N LEU A 76 9.17 9.95 -17.28
CA LEU A 76 8.41 8.74 -17.64
C LEU A 76 9.01 7.55 -16.89
N LEU A 77 8.22 6.97 -15.98
CA LEU A 77 8.61 5.78 -15.25
C LEU A 77 8.30 4.52 -16.07
N PRO A 78 9.00 3.39 -15.86
CA PRO A 78 8.63 2.12 -16.46
C PRO A 78 7.19 1.74 -16.14
N ALA A 79 6.50 1.14 -17.10
CA ALA A 79 5.09 0.74 -16.98
C ALA A 79 4.90 -0.72 -16.56
N ALA A 80 5.98 -1.51 -16.53
CA ALA A 80 6.00 -2.89 -16.05
C ALA A 80 7.21 -3.12 -15.16
N GLU A 81 7.13 -4.15 -14.31
CA GLU A 81 8.24 -4.53 -13.44
C GLU A 81 9.25 -5.43 -14.18
N VAL A 82 8.78 -6.31 -15.05
CA VAL A 82 9.62 -7.22 -15.82
C VAL A 82 9.85 -6.63 -17.22
N LEU A 83 11.09 -6.22 -17.49
CA LEU A 83 11.51 -5.46 -18.68
C LEU A 83 12.63 -6.20 -19.45
N PRO A 84 12.31 -7.29 -20.15
CA PRO A 84 13.34 -8.10 -20.83
C PRO A 84 14.04 -7.36 -21.97
N GLY A 85 13.42 -6.34 -22.53
CA GLY A 85 13.96 -5.53 -23.65
C GLY A 85 14.62 -4.22 -23.22
N TRP A 86 14.82 -3.98 -21.91
CA TRP A 86 15.36 -2.71 -21.42
C TRP A 86 16.87 -2.58 -21.64
N GLU A 87 17.60 -3.66 -21.39
CA GLU A 87 19.05 -3.73 -21.59
C GLU A 87 19.41 -4.66 -22.75
N GLU A 88 20.54 -4.37 -23.39
CA GLU A 88 21.08 -5.20 -24.47
C GLU A 88 21.36 -6.62 -23.94
N HIS A 89 20.97 -7.63 -24.70
CA HIS A 89 21.09 -9.08 -24.38
C HIS A 89 20.18 -9.65 -23.28
N THR A 90 19.49 -8.85 -22.49
CA THR A 90 18.66 -9.37 -21.38
C THR A 90 17.56 -10.32 -21.87
N ALA A 91 16.91 -10.00 -22.99
CA ALA A 91 15.85 -10.87 -23.58
C ALA A 91 16.42 -12.19 -24.08
N GLU A 92 17.60 -12.20 -24.70
CA GLU A 92 18.27 -13.41 -25.19
C GLU A 92 18.71 -14.31 -24.06
N ASP A 93 19.33 -13.74 -23.03
CA ASP A 93 19.74 -14.46 -21.82
C ASP A 93 18.54 -15.04 -21.06
N ALA A 94 17.46 -14.28 -20.95
CA ALA A 94 16.20 -14.77 -20.36
C ALA A 94 15.64 -15.94 -21.18
N ALA A 95 15.59 -15.84 -22.50
CA ALA A 95 15.16 -16.92 -23.36
C ALA A 95 16.00 -18.19 -23.20
N ALA A 96 17.33 -18.04 -23.11
CA ALA A 96 18.24 -19.17 -22.86
C ALA A 96 17.98 -19.84 -21.51
N ARG A 97 17.71 -19.04 -20.45
CA ARG A 97 17.34 -19.57 -19.12
C ARG A 97 16.00 -20.31 -19.14
N LEU A 98 15.00 -19.79 -19.86
CA LEU A 98 13.71 -20.48 -20.03
C LEU A 98 13.88 -21.81 -20.78
N GLU A 99 14.67 -21.87 -21.85
CA GLU A 99 14.98 -23.10 -22.58
C GLU A 99 15.72 -24.12 -21.70
N ALA A 100 16.63 -23.66 -20.83
CA ALA A 100 17.28 -24.53 -19.87
C ALA A 100 16.27 -25.10 -18.85
N ALA A 101 15.30 -24.31 -18.39
CA ALA A 101 14.20 -24.76 -17.54
C ALA A 101 13.34 -25.82 -18.26
N VAL A 102 12.97 -25.59 -19.51
CA VAL A 102 12.22 -26.55 -20.35
C VAL A 102 12.95 -27.90 -20.43
N LYS A 103 14.29 -27.90 -20.67
CA LYS A 103 15.09 -29.12 -20.72
C LYS A 103 15.08 -29.90 -19.39
N ARG A 104 15.11 -29.18 -18.25
CA ARG A 104 15.03 -29.80 -16.91
C ARG A 104 13.65 -30.38 -16.64
N LEU A 105 12.59 -29.64 -16.99
CA LEU A 105 11.19 -30.07 -16.86
C LEU A 105 10.86 -31.29 -17.72
N ALA A 106 11.55 -31.50 -18.84
CA ALA A 106 11.35 -32.67 -19.72
C ALA A 106 11.55 -34.02 -19.01
N ARG A 107 12.27 -34.04 -17.86
CA ARG A 107 12.48 -35.22 -17.02
C ARG A 107 11.33 -35.48 -16.04
N ARG A 108 10.34 -34.58 -15.94
CA ARG A 108 9.22 -34.67 -15.00
C ARG A 108 7.93 -34.96 -15.77
N GLN A 109 7.11 -35.87 -15.26
CA GLN A 109 5.80 -36.18 -15.83
C GLN A 109 4.81 -35.03 -15.59
N GLY A 110 3.82 -34.86 -16.46
CA GLY A 110 2.75 -33.86 -16.31
C GLY A 110 3.14 -32.42 -16.63
N THR A 111 4.37 -32.15 -17.11
CA THR A 111 4.88 -30.80 -17.36
C THR A 111 4.76 -30.30 -18.80
N GLN A 112 4.02 -31.03 -19.67
CA GLN A 112 3.99 -30.71 -21.11
C GLN A 112 3.47 -29.30 -21.37
N ALA A 113 2.31 -28.96 -20.81
CA ALA A 113 1.69 -27.63 -21.00
C ALA A 113 2.61 -26.49 -20.56
N LEU A 114 3.27 -26.65 -19.40
CA LEU A 114 4.24 -25.67 -18.89
C LEU A 114 5.46 -25.54 -19.82
N ARG A 115 5.99 -26.67 -20.35
CA ARG A 115 7.09 -26.64 -21.31
C ARG A 115 6.72 -25.92 -22.60
N ASP A 116 5.52 -26.18 -23.10
CA ASP A 116 5.02 -25.53 -24.32
C ASP A 116 4.88 -24.01 -24.10
N LEU A 117 4.35 -23.61 -22.92
CA LEU A 117 4.25 -22.22 -22.52
C LEU A 117 5.61 -21.52 -22.45
N LEU A 118 6.57 -22.10 -21.71
CA LEU A 118 7.91 -21.52 -21.56
C LEU A 118 8.68 -21.49 -22.89
N THR A 119 8.45 -22.47 -23.77
CA THR A 119 9.06 -22.49 -25.12
C THR A 119 8.48 -21.34 -25.98
N ALA A 120 7.18 -21.11 -25.91
CA ALA A 120 6.55 -19.99 -26.60
C ALA A 120 7.05 -18.63 -26.05
N ASP A 121 7.18 -18.50 -24.73
CA ASP A 121 7.73 -17.31 -24.10
C ASP A 121 9.18 -17.04 -24.53
N ALA A 122 10.03 -18.06 -24.56
CA ALA A 122 11.41 -17.94 -25.02
C ALA A 122 11.48 -17.49 -26.49
N ALA A 123 10.58 -18.01 -27.34
CA ALA A 123 10.51 -17.60 -28.74
C ALA A 123 10.07 -16.13 -28.90
N LEU A 124 9.13 -15.66 -28.10
CA LEU A 124 8.72 -14.24 -28.08
C LEU A 124 9.86 -13.33 -27.64
N LEU A 125 10.57 -13.68 -26.56
CA LEU A 125 11.73 -12.94 -26.07
C LEU A 125 12.82 -12.80 -27.13
N ARG A 126 13.12 -13.87 -27.88
CA ARG A 126 14.08 -13.81 -29.00
C ARG A 126 13.64 -12.90 -30.13
N GLN A 127 12.34 -12.68 -30.30
CA GLN A 127 11.78 -11.73 -31.25
C GLN A 127 11.71 -10.30 -30.70
N GLY A 128 12.17 -10.05 -29.47
CA GLY A 128 12.06 -8.76 -28.79
C GLY A 128 10.65 -8.43 -28.32
N VAL A 129 9.78 -9.44 -28.19
CA VAL A 129 8.40 -9.30 -27.74
C VAL A 129 8.28 -9.77 -26.29
N THR A 130 7.76 -8.91 -25.41
CA THR A 130 7.49 -9.28 -24.03
C THR A 130 6.29 -10.22 -23.95
N PRO A 131 6.41 -11.43 -23.36
CA PRO A 131 5.32 -12.37 -23.21
C PRO A 131 4.20 -11.81 -22.32
N ASN A 132 2.95 -12.19 -22.60
CA ASN A 132 1.84 -11.89 -21.69
C ASN A 132 2.05 -12.60 -20.34
N GLY A 133 1.95 -11.84 -19.23
CA GLY A 133 2.25 -12.34 -17.89
C GLY A 133 3.75 -12.64 -17.71
N ALA A 134 4.60 -11.74 -18.19
CA ALA A 134 6.06 -11.82 -18.08
C ALA A 134 6.56 -11.96 -16.64
N ASP A 135 5.73 -11.61 -15.63
CA ASP A 135 6.07 -11.74 -14.21
C ASP A 135 6.49 -13.18 -13.82
N ARG A 136 5.92 -14.21 -14.48
CA ARG A 136 6.34 -15.61 -14.27
C ARG A 136 7.78 -15.89 -14.73
N CYS A 137 8.34 -15.00 -15.55
CA CYS A 137 9.70 -15.08 -16.07
C CYS A 137 10.68 -14.16 -15.32
N MET A 138 10.26 -13.48 -14.26
CA MET A 138 11.04 -12.49 -13.54
C MET A 138 12.42 -13.01 -13.16
N ALA A 139 12.52 -14.20 -12.59
CA ALA A 139 13.82 -14.79 -12.20
C ALA A 139 14.69 -15.23 -13.41
N ALA A 140 14.10 -15.35 -14.62
CA ALA A 140 14.86 -15.56 -15.83
C ALA A 140 15.42 -14.25 -16.39
N VAL A 141 14.68 -13.15 -16.24
CA VAL A 141 15.10 -11.81 -16.66
C VAL A 141 16.10 -11.22 -15.66
N TYR A 142 15.78 -11.31 -14.36
CA TYR A 142 16.60 -10.81 -13.27
C TYR A 142 17.12 -11.97 -12.40
N PRO A 143 18.27 -12.56 -12.73
CA PRO A 143 18.83 -13.69 -11.97
C PRO A 143 19.32 -13.28 -10.58
N GLU A 144 19.67 -12.01 -10.41
CA GLU A 144 20.07 -11.43 -9.13
C GLU A 144 18.91 -10.66 -8.53
N LYS A 145 18.58 -10.96 -7.27
CA LYS A 145 17.52 -10.25 -6.57
C LYS A 145 18.02 -8.89 -6.10
N THR A 146 17.25 -7.86 -6.42
CA THR A 146 17.48 -6.50 -5.94
C THR A 146 16.32 -6.10 -5.02
N THR A 147 16.65 -5.54 -3.87
CA THR A 147 15.68 -5.05 -2.88
C THR A 147 15.67 -3.53 -2.83
N ALA A 148 14.68 -2.93 -2.18
CA ALA A 148 14.65 -1.49 -1.94
C ALA A 148 15.89 -0.99 -1.18
N LEU A 149 16.54 -1.85 -0.38
CA LEU A 149 17.75 -1.50 0.36
C LEU A 149 18.95 -1.23 -0.55
N ASP A 150 19.01 -1.90 -1.70
CA ASP A 150 20.13 -1.76 -2.63
C ASP A 150 20.14 -0.40 -3.36
N TYR A 151 19.02 0.35 -3.30
CA TYR A 151 18.91 1.72 -3.82
C TYR A 151 19.30 2.79 -2.80
N LEU A 152 19.53 2.42 -1.54
CA LEU A 152 19.88 3.37 -0.49
C LEU A 152 21.38 3.66 -0.49
N PRO A 153 21.79 4.93 -0.24
CA PRO A 153 23.21 5.22 0.00
C PRO A 153 23.71 4.47 1.23
N ALA A 154 25.00 4.11 1.25
CA ALA A 154 25.59 3.28 2.29
C ALA A 154 25.49 3.88 3.71
N ASP A 155 25.38 5.20 3.81
CA ASP A 155 25.22 5.96 5.05
C ASP A 155 23.77 6.22 5.44
N ALA A 156 22.80 5.68 4.68
CA ALA A 156 21.38 5.83 5.00
C ALA A 156 21.05 5.19 6.36
N LEU A 157 20.43 5.96 7.23
CA LEU A 157 19.91 5.47 8.50
C LEU A 157 18.56 4.78 8.30
N ILE A 158 18.50 3.50 8.61
CA ILE A 158 17.26 2.72 8.52
C ILE A 158 16.62 2.64 9.91
N CYS A 159 15.36 3.08 10.00
CA CYS A 159 14.56 2.93 11.21
C CYS A 159 13.57 1.78 11.04
N VAL A 160 13.65 0.80 11.93
CA VAL A 160 12.71 -0.34 11.96
C VAL A 160 11.80 -0.16 13.16
N GLU A 161 10.53 0.11 12.91
CA GLU A 161 9.51 0.21 13.95
C GLU A 161 8.96 -1.17 14.29
N ASP A 162 8.89 -1.51 15.59
CA ASP A 162 8.41 -2.79 16.11
C ASP A 162 9.04 -3.98 15.35
N SER A 163 10.32 -4.21 15.63
CA SER A 163 11.14 -5.21 14.93
C SER A 163 10.55 -6.62 14.99
N GLY A 164 9.91 -6.97 16.10
CA GLY A 164 9.21 -8.25 16.27
C GLY A 164 8.02 -8.39 15.32
N ARG A 165 7.18 -7.37 15.25
CA ARG A 165 6.02 -7.34 14.36
C ARG A 165 6.42 -7.29 12.89
N THR A 166 7.47 -6.53 12.58
CA THR A 166 8.03 -6.49 11.22
C THR A 166 8.52 -7.87 10.77
N ALA A 167 9.22 -8.61 11.64
CA ALA A 167 9.66 -9.96 11.36
C ALA A 167 8.48 -10.94 11.18
N GLU A 168 7.43 -10.81 11.97
CA GLU A 168 6.22 -11.63 11.83
C GLU A 168 5.46 -11.32 10.53
N ALA A 169 5.33 -10.03 10.18
CA ALA A 169 4.71 -9.61 8.94
C ALA A 169 5.47 -10.14 7.70
N LEU A 170 6.80 -10.06 7.73
CA LEU A 170 7.65 -10.62 6.67
C LEU A 170 7.44 -12.13 6.52
N ARG A 171 7.46 -12.88 7.63
CA ARG A 171 7.25 -14.34 7.59
C ARG A 171 5.85 -14.70 7.09
N GLY A 172 4.84 -13.97 7.52
CA GLY A 172 3.48 -14.15 7.03
C GLY A 172 3.35 -13.90 5.53
N TRP A 173 4.00 -12.84 5.03
CA TRP A 173 4.02 -12.53 3.61
C TRP A 173 4.79 -13.57 2.78
N LEU A 174 5.97 -14.00 3.24
CA LEU A 174 6.76 -15.05 2.59
C LEU A 174 6.01 -16.39 2.57
N TRP A 175 5.28 -16.70 3.63
CA TRP A 175 4.42 -17.90 3.65
C TRP A 175 3.31 -17.80 2.60
N GLN A 176 2.63 -16.66 2.50
CA GLN A 176 1.59 -16.47 1.49
C GLN A 176 2.16 -16.56 0.07
N LEU A 177 3.31 -15.94 -0.18
CA LEU A 177 4.00 -16.03 -1.46
C LEU A 177 4.31 -17.49 -1.83
N LYS A 178 4.78 -18.29 -0.87
CA LYS A 178 5.04 -19.72 -1.08
C LYS A 178 3.76 -20.49 -1.45
N GLU A 179 2.63 -20.19 -0.82
CA GLU A 179 1.33 -20.80 -1.17
C GLU A 179 0.90 -20.40 -2.60
N ASP A 180 1.07 -19.13 -2.96
CA ASP A 180 0.71 -18.63 -4.29
C ASP A 180 1.62 -19.26 -5.37
N VAL A 181 2.91 -19.40 -5.12
CA VAL A 181 3.86 -20.10 -5.98
C VAL A 181 3.45 -21.57 -6.14
N SER A 182 3.13 -22.26 -5.03
CA SER A 182 2.69 -23.66 -5.07
C SER A 182 1.41 -23.82 -5.91
N ALA A 183 0.46 -22.91 -5.75
CA ALA A 183 -0.76 -22.91 -6.56
C ALA A 183 -0.47 -22.67 -8.04
N GLY A 184 0.48 -21.78 -8.36
CA GLY A 184 0.93 -21.53 -9.73
C GLY A 184 1.62 -22.72 -10.38
N MET A 185 2.41 -23.47 -9.60
CA MET A 185 3.04 -24.71 -10.05
C MET A 185 2.01 -25.82 -10.27
N GLU A 186 1.04 -25.99 -9.36
CA GLU A 186 -0.04 -26.95 -9.51
C GLU A 186 -0.93 -26.64 -10.74
N ALA A 187 -1.16 -25.35 -11.00
CA ALA A 187 -1.91 -24.92 -12.17
C ALA A 187 -1.13 -25.02 -13.49
N GLY A 188 0.16 -25.34 -13.44
CA GLY A 188 1.00 -25.60 -14.60
C GLY A 188 1.44 -24.38 -15.39
N PHE A 189 1.44 -23.19 -14.79
CA PHE A 189 1.93 -21.97 -15.44
C PHE A 189 3.23 -21.41 -14.84
N LEU A 190 3.74 -21.97 -13.73
CA LEU A 190 4.96 -21.55 -13.07
C LEU A 190 5.92 -22.72 -12.87
N ALA A 191 7.19 -22.51 -13.20
CA ALA A 191 8.24 -23.47 -12.90
C ALA A 191 8.90 -23.10 -11.55
N GLY A 192 9.07 -24.09 -10.66
CA GLY A 192 9.60 -23.83 -9.32
C GLY A 192 11.00 -23.20 -9.31
N GLU A 193 11.83 -23.50 -10.30
CA GLU A 193 13.16 -22.90 -10.47
C GLU A 193 13.14 -21.44 -10.96
N LEU A 194 11.99 -20.98 -11.44
CA LEU A 194 11.74 -19.58 -11.84
C LEU A 194 10.89 -18.82 -10.81
N ALA A 195 10.63 -19.42 -9.65
CA ALA A 195 9.72 -18.92 -8.65
C ALA A 195 10.41 -18.19 -7.47
N ASP A 196 11.65 -17.77 -7.66
CA ASP A 196 12.41 -17.01 -6.65
C ASP A 196 12.15 -15.50 -6.79
N PHE A 197 10.97 -15.07 -6.31
CA PHE A 197 10.46 -13.70 -6.51
C PHE A 197 10.82 -12.72 -5.39
N ALA A 198 11.37 -13.19 -4.26
CA ALA A 198 11.58 -12.34 -3.10
C ALA A 198 12.83 -12.69 -2.32
N ALA A 199 13.38 -11.70 -1.63
CA ALA A 199 14.41 -11.91 -0.66
C ALA A 199 13.87 -12.70 0.54
N SER A 200 14.61 -13.69 0.98
CA SER A 200 14.36 -14.44 2.22
C SER A 200 14.64 -13.58 3.47
N GLU A 201 14.14 -14.00 4.63
CA GLU A 201 14.43 -13.33 5.91
C GLU A 201 15.94 -13.14 6.16
N PRO A 202 16.83 -14.16 5.93
CA PRO A 202 18.28 -13.99 6.05
C PRO A 202 18.86 -13.00 5.04
N GLU A 203 18.42 -13.01 3.79
CA GLU A 203 18.91 -12.08 2.76
C GLU A 203 18.53 -10.63 3.10
N LEU A 204 17.32 -10.41 3.61
CA LEU A 204 16.89 -9.09 4.07
C LEU A 204 17.73 -8.63 5.28
N ALA A 205 17.97 -9.51 6.24
CA ALA A 205 18.83 -9.21 7.40
C ALA A 205 20.23 -8.79 6.96
N LEU A 206 20.84 -9.54 6.04
CA LEU A 206 22.16 -9.20 5.46
C LEU A 206 22.13 -7.85 4.71
N GLY A 207 21.02 -7.55 4.03
CA GLY A 207 20.82 -6.26 3.38
C GLY A 207 20.78 -5.11 4.38
N LEU A 208 20.04 -5.28 5.47
CA LEU A 208 19.95 -4.29 6.56
C LEU A 208 21.29 -4.06 7.25
N GLU A 209 22.10 -5.11 7.46
CA GLU A 209 23.41 -5.03 8.10
C GLU A 209 24.43 -4.17 7.33
N LYS A 210 24.20 -3.90 6.07
CA LYS A 210 25.04 -2.99 5.26
C LYS A 210 24.86 -1.51 5.67
N HIS A 211 23.83 -1.19 6.43
CA HIS A 211 23.44 0.18 6.80
C HIS A 211 23.43 0.37 8.33
N PRO A 212 23.56 1.61 8.81
CA PRO A 212 23.19 1.95 10.19
C PRO A 212 21.70 1.67 10.43
N VAL A 213 21.37 0.84 11.43
CA VAL A 213 19.98 0.47 11.74
C VAL A 213 19.63 0.88 13.16
N VAL A 214 18.49 1.54 13.33
CA VAL A 214 17.88 1.83 14.63
C VAL A 214 16.55 1.07 14.71
N GLN A 215 16.44 0.19 15.72
CA GLN A 215 15.19 -0.49 16.02
C GLN A 215 14.44 0.31 17.10
N LEU A 216 13.18 0.64 16.82
CA LEU A 216 12.29 1.39 17.70
C LEU A 216 11.22 0.44 18.25
N ASP A 217 11.51 -0.19 19.38
CA ASP A 217 10.65 -1.20 19.97
C ASP A 217 10.00 -0.68 21.26
N GLY A 218 8.70 -0.82 21.40
CA GLY A 218 8.00 -0.49 22.65
C GLY A 218 8.29 -1.49 23.75
N LEU A 219 8.49 -2.75 23.40
CA LEU A 219 8.88 -3.85 24.28
C LEU A 219 9.81 -4.79 23.50
N THR A 220 10.96 -5.09 24.05
CA THR A 220 11.88 -6.07 23.47
C THR A 220 11.37 -7.48 23.70
N THR A 221 10.45 -7.93 22.88
CA THR A 221 9.87 -9.26 22.98
C THR A 221 9.87 -9.96 21.65
N GLY A 222 10.42 -11.18 21.64
CA GLY A 222 10.37 -12.07 20.50
C GLY A 222 11.63 -12.08 19.63
N ARG A 223 11.55 -12.83 18.52
CA ARG A 223 12.62 -12.97 17.56
C ARG A 223 12.72 -11.71 16.70
N GLN A 224 13.81 -10.99 16.84
CA GLN A 224 14.12 -9.79 16.08
C GLN A 224 14.73 -10.14 14.72
N LEU A 225 14.61 -9.26 13.74
CA LEU A 225 15.29 -9.40 12.43
C LEU A 225 16.80 -9.30 12.57
N LEU A 226 17.28 -8.37 13.41
CA LEU A 226 18.68 -8.13 13.67
C LEU A 226 18.95 -8.17 15.17
N GLN A 227 20.16 -8.61 15.54
CA GLN A 227 20.64 -8.52 16.91
C GLN A 227 21.18 -7.09 17.18
N PRO A 228 20.63 -6.35 18.12
CA PRO A 228 21.13 -5.01 18.44
C PRO A 228 22.53 -5.09 19.05
N ARG A 229 23.41 -4.13 18.71
CA ARG A 229 24.73 -3.98 19.33
C ARG A 229 24.64 -3.28 20.68
N ASP A 230 23.80 -2.24 20.73
CA ASP A 230 23.56 -1.43 21.90
C ASP A 230 22.05 -1.28 22.14
N LEU A 231 21.67 -1.16 23.41
CA LEU A 231 20.28 -0.96 23.82
C LEU A 231 20.18 0.40 24.54
N LEU A 232 19.39 1.30 23.97
CA LEU A 232 19.06 2.58 24.59
C LEU A 232 17.63 2.54 25.08
N GLN A 233 17.42 2.77 26.37
CA GLN A 233 16.10 2.88 26.95
C GLN A 233 15.67 4.35 26.99
N LEU A 234 14.55 4.66 26.34
CA LEU A 234 13.92 5.98 26.38
C LEU A 234 12.56 5.87 27.06
N THR A 235 12.37 6.61 28.13
CA THR A 235 11.06 6.70 28.78
C THR A 235 10.22 7.72 28.04
N ALA A 236 9.17 7.26 27.36
CA ALA A 236 8.19 8.11 26.70
C ALA A 236 6.80 7.85 27.29
N LYS A 237 6.05 8.91 27.54
CA LYS A 237 4.65 8.83 27.98
C LYS A 237 3.76 9.46 26.93
N GLN A 238 2.71 8.77 26.52
CA GLN A 238 1.68 9.35 25.67
C GLN A 238 0.83 10.31 26.52
N LEU A 239 0.63 11.51 26.01
CA LEU A 239 -0.21 12.50 26.68
C LEU A 239 -1.68 12.29 26.31
N SER A 240 -2.55 12.30 27.31
CA SER A 240 -4.00 12.21 27.12
C SER A 240 -4.56 13.51 26.56
N SER A 241 -5.76 13.43 25.94
CA SER A 241 -6.51 14.62 25.53
C SER A 241 -7.07 15.33 26.77
N TYR A 242 -7.08 16.66 26.74
CA TYR A 242 -7.67 17.49 27.78
C TYR A 242 -9.21 17.60 27.69
N GLY A 243 -9.83 16.80 26.80
CA GLY A 243 -11.30 16.78 26.65
C GLY A 243 -11.92 18.11 26.25
N GLY A 244 -11.13 19.02 25.63
CA GLY A 244 -11.56 20.37 25.27
C GLY A 244 -11.44 21.40 26.40
N SER A 245 -10.92 21.02 27.56
CA SER A 245 -10.65 21.99 28.64
C SER A 245 -9.32 22.70 28.40
N LEU A 246 -9.39 23.87 27.80
CA LEU A 246 -8.21 24.72 27.61
C LEU A 246 -7.60 25.17 28.94
N GLU A 247 -8.39 25.24 30.03
CA GLU A 247 -7.90 25.58 31.35
C GLU A 247 -6.98 24.51 31.91
N LEU A 248 -7.36 23.24 31.81
CA LEU A 248 -6.51 22.12 32.24
C LEU A 248 -5.22 22.08 31.40
N ALA A 249 -5.36 22.27 30.10
CA ALA A 249 -4.21 22.32 29.19
C ALA A 249 -3.24 23.46 29.56
N CYS A 250 -3.75 24.64 29.88
CA CYS A 250 -2.93 25.78 30.30
C CYS A 250 -2.27 25.56 31.67
N THR A 251 -2.92 24.85 32.58
CA THR A 251 -2.36 24.46 33.87
C THR A 251 -1.17 23.52 33.67
N ASP A 252 -1.32 22.50 32.83
CA ASP A 252 -0.24 21.56 32.52
C ASP A 252 0.90 22.23 31.75
N LEU A 253 0.60 23.09 30.80
CA LEU A 253 1.62 23.87 30.09
C LEU A 253 2.44 24.72 31.06
N THR A 254 1.77 25.38 32.00
CA THR A 254 2.45 26.17 33.05
C THR A 254 3.31 25.27 33.92
N HIS A 255 2.80 24.11 34.32
CA HIS A 255 3.55 23.14 35.08
C HIS A 255 4.81 22.65 34.33
N TYR A 256 4.70 22.31 33.04
CA TYR A 256 5.85 21.93 32.21
C TYR A 256 6.90 23.05 32.14
N LEU A 257 6.49 24.29 31.89
CA LEU A 257 7.39 25.42 31.78
C LEU A 257 8.11 25.70 33.13
N THR A 258 7.39 25.67 34.26
CA THR A 258 7.96 25.87 35.59
C THR A 258 8.88 24.73 36.04
N SER A 259 8.60 23.51 35.59
CA SER A 259 9.45 22.32 35.80
C SER A 259 10.65 22.24 34.85
N GLY A 260 10.86 23.28 34.04
CA GLY A 260 12.02 23.41 33.16
C GLY A 260 11.98 22.52 31.91
N TYR A 261 10.78 22.09 31.49
CA TYR A 261 10.59 21.40 30.25
C TYR A 261 10.68 22.35 29.04
N ARG A 262 11.14 21.81 27.92
CA ARG A 262 10.98 22.39 26.61
C ARG A 262 9.63 21.93 26.05
N VAL A 263 8.78 22.85 25.67
CA VAL A 263 7.41 22.54 25.26
C VAL A 263 7.19 22.93 23.80
N MET A 264 6.70 21.99 22.99
CA MET A 264 6.29 22.23 21.62
C MET A 264 4.82 21.88 21.45
N VAL A 265 4.09 22.71 20.71
CA VAL A 265 2.71 22.43 20.31
C VAL A 265 2.62 22.42 18.80
N LEU A 266 2.13 21.31 18.24
CA LEU A 266 1.94 21.15 16.80
C LEU A 266 0.51 21.50 16.42
N CYS A 267 0.38 22.39 15.43
CA CYS A 267 -0.88 22.85 14.88
C CYS A 267 -1.02 22.43 13.41
N GLY A 268 -2.24 22.09 12.99
CA GLY A 268 -2.53 21.66 11.64
C GLY A 268 -2.48 22.77 10.56
N GLY A 269 -1.99 23.98 10.91
CA GLY A 269 -1.81 25.08 9.95
C GLY A 269 -1.45 26.40 10.61
N GLU A 270 -0.96 27.33 9.81
CA GLU A 270 -0.46 28.64 10.24
C GLU A 270 -1.50 29.48 10.99
N VAL A 271 -2.73 29.55 10.48
CA VAL A 271 -3.81 30.32 11.09
C VAL A 271 -4.11 29.81 12.51
N ARG A 272 -4.12 28.49 12.67
CA ARG A 272 -4.36 27.84 13.96
C ARG A 272 -3.20 28.10 14.93
N ALA A 273 -1.97 28.02 14.46
CA ALA A 273 -0.78 28.33 15.25
C ALA A 273 -0.80 29.77 15.79
N ARG A 274 -1.17 30.75 14.96
CA ARG A 274 -1.31 32.15 15.38
C ARG A 274 -2.46 32.36 16.35
N ASN A 275 -3.60 31.69 16.16
CA ASN A 275 -4.72 31.76 17.08
C ASN A 275 -4.37 31.15 18.44
N LEU A 276 -3.72 29.99 18.48
CA LEU A 276 -3.27 29.37 19.71
C LEU A 276 -2.31 30.29 20.46
N ARG A 277 -1.37 30.95 19.78
CA ARG A 277 -0.49 31.94 20.41
C ARG A 277 -1.26 33.07 21.12
N ARG A 278 -2.31 33.60 20.48
CA ARG A 278 -3.17 34.63 21.09
C ARG A 278 -3.85 34.08 22.34
N MET A 279 -4.44 32.91 22.27
CA MET A 279 -5.13 32.27 23.39
C MET A 279 -4.21 31.99 24.58
N LEU A 280 -2.95 31.64 24.35
CA LEU A 280 -1.95 31.45 25.38
C LEU A 280 -1.47 32.79 25.96
N ALA A 281 -1.31 33.82 25.13
CA ALA A 281 -0.94 35.17 25.56
C ALA A 281 -2.01 35.78 26.46
N ASP A 282 -3.29 35.61 26.19
CA ASP A 282 -4.41 36.07 27.05
C ASP A 282 -4.37 35.42 28.43
N ARG A 283 -3.72 34.26 28.55
CA ARG A 283 -3.50 33.53 29.83
C ARG A 283 -2.10 33.73 30.42
N LYS A 284 -1.34 34.67 29.87
CA LYS A 284 0.02 35.02 30.30
C LYS A 284 1.03 33.86 30.18
N ILE A 285 0.79 32.92 29.24
CA ILE A 285 1.73 31.83 28.94
C ILE A 285 2.63 32.30 27.80
N PRO A 286 3.96 32.37 28.00
CA PRO A 286 4.89 32.75 26.92
C PRO A 286 4.85 31.77 25.78
N ALA A 287 4.59 32.24 24.55
CA ALA A 287 4.53 31.38 23.36
C ALA A 287 5.10 32.09 22.13
N ALA A 288 5.91 31.35 21.39
CA ALA A 288 6.48 31.77 20.10
C ALA A 288 5.96 30.88 18.98
N VAL A 289 5.76 31.45 17.79
CA VAL A 289 5.38 30.69 16.60
C VAL A 289 6.59 30.52 15.68
N ASP A 290 6.81 29.30 15.24
CA ASP A 290 7.77 28.99 14.19
C ASP A 290 7.04 28.31 13.01
N LEU A 291 7.10 28.96 11.84
CA LEU A 291 6.49 28.44 10.62
C LEU A 291 7.53 27.78 9.70
N SER A 292 8.80 28.00 9.97
CA SER A 292 9.89 27.39 9.19
C SER A 292 10.19 25.95 9.62
N GLY A 293 9.86 25.59 10.86
CA GLY A 293 10.18 24.28 11.44
C GLY A 293 11.66 24.13 11.83
N GLU A 294 12.43 25.22 11.79
CA GLU A 294 13.87 25.19 12.06
C GLU A 294 14.22 25.40 13.53
N LYS A 295 13.30 25.98 14.32
CA LYS A 295 13.56 26.31 15.72
C LYS A 295 13.34 25.12 16.62
N SER A 296 14.27 24.96 17.57
CA SER A 296 14.09 24.01 18.66
C SER A 296 13.36 24.66 19.82
N PRO A 297 12.51 23.90 20.57
CA PRO A 297 11.83 24.44 21.73
C PRO A 297 12.82 24.81 22.83
N GLU A 298 12.66 26.03 23.41
CA GLU A 298 13.45 26.56 24.46
C GLU A 298 12.72 26.45 25.82
N LYS A 299 13.48 26.53 26.92
CA LYS A 299 12.89 26.55 28.27
C LYS A 299 12.15 27.86 28.51
N GLY A 300 11.02 27.78 29.21
CA GLY A 300 10.24 28.97 29.63
C GLY A 300 9.32 29.52 28.53
N THR A 301 9.32 28.99 27.33
CA THR A 301 8.45 29.43 26.23
C THR A 301 7.89 28.24 25.48
N VAL A 302 6.58 28.26 25.16
CA VAL A 302 5.93 27.26 24.32
C VAL A 302 6.27 27.56 22.88
N LEU A 303 6.91 26.66 22.18
CA LEU A 303 7.10 26.74 20.74
C LEU A 303 5.87 26.17 20.02
N ILE A 304 5.22 26.98 19.20
CA ILE A 304 4.09 26.55 18.36
C ILE A 304 4.60 26.39 16.94
N ALA A 305 4.54 25.19 16.40
CA ALA A 305 4.99 24.87 15.05
C ALA A 305 3.83 24.28 14.22
N VAL A 306 3.98 24.36 12.90
CA VAL A 306 3.05 23.68 11.97
C VAL A 306 3.49 22.24 11.78
N GLY A 307 2.60 21.30 12.06
CA GLY A 307 2.86 19.88 11.98
C GLY A 307 1.71 19.07 12.54
N ALA A 308 1.78 17.75 12.38
CA ALA A 308 0.78 16.82 12.89
C ALA A 308 1.44 15.59 13.51
N LEU A 309 0.93 15.17 14.65
CA LEU A 309 1.18 13.89 15.28
C LEU A 309 -0.18 13.26 15.63
N SER A 310 -0.24 11.95 15.70
CA SER A 310 -1.44 11.23 16.12
C SER A 310 -1.79 11.50 17.57
N ALA A 311 -0.77 11.65 18.43
CA ALA A 311 -0.90 12.02 19.85
C ALA A 311 0.36 12.74 20.31
N GLY A 312 0.23 13.57 21.36
CA GLY A 312 1.36 14.18 22.01
C GLY A 312 2.09 13.19 22.93
N CYS A 313 3.33 13.52 23.23
CA CYS A 313 4.21 12.69 24.05
C CYS A 313 5.05 13.54 25.03
N GLU A 314 5.45 12.92 26.11
CA GLU A 314 6.35 13.46 27.11
C GLU A 314 7.59 12.56 27.19
N TYR A 315 8.76 13.20 27.18
CA TYR A 315 10.06 12.57 27.46
C TYR A 315 10.64 13.14 28.75
N PRO A 316 10.37 12.51 29.92
CA PRO A 316 10.77 13.08 31.22
C PRO A 316 12.27 13.28 31.37
N GLU A 317 13.08 12.33 30.92
CA GLU A 317 14.54 12.39 30.97
C GLU A 317 15.11 13.54 30.14
N GLY A 318 14.53 13.79 28.96
CA GLY A 318 14.87 14.91 28.09
C GLY A 318 14.20 16.23 28.48
N ARG A 319 13.30 16.22 29.46
CA ARG A 319 12.41 17.35 29.79
C ARG A 319 11.79 17.98 28.56
N LEU A 320 11.20 17.15 27.70
CA LEU A 320 10.54 17.57 26.47
C LEU A 320 9.09 17.11 26.48
N ALA A 321 8.18 18.04 26.23
CA ALA A 321 6.77 17.73 26.02
C ALA A 321 6.34 18.25 24.65
N VAL A 322 5.78 17.36 23.84
CA VAL A 322 5.19 17.69 22.53
C VAL A 322 3.70 17.43 22.61
N LEU A 323 2.91 18.45 22.37
CA LEU A 323 1.45 18.38 22.38
C LEU A 323 0.91 18.63 20.95
N THR A 324 -0.31 18.19 20.71
CA THR A 324 -1.02 18.51 19.49
C THR A 324 -2.18 19.47 19.76
N GLU A 325 -2.51 20.32 18.81
CA GLU A 325 -3.67 21.22 18.90
C GLU A 325 -4.95 20.45 19.26
N GLY A 326 -5.14 19.25 18.67
CA GLY A 326 -6.31 18.41 18.93
C GLY A 326 -6.43 17.96 20.40
N GLN A 327 -5.34 17.91 21.17
CA GLN A 327 -5.37 17.60 22.60
C GLN A 327 -5.75 18.82 23.44
N LEU A 328 -5.36 20.03 23.01
CA LEU A 328 -5.57 21.28 23.72
C LEU A 328 -6.97 21.84 23.51
N THR A 329 -7.49 21.72 22.29
CA THR A 329 -8.78 22.29 21.93
C THR A 329 -9.70 21.19 21.42
N THR A 330 -10.96 21.20 21.87
CA THR A 330 -11.98 20.41 21.18
C THR A 330 -11.97 20.84 19.72
N PRO A 331 -11.96 19.92 18.76
CA PRO A 331 -12.17 20.32 17.39
C PRO A 331 -13.51 21.07 17.35
N LEU A 332 -13.49 22.38 17.11
CA LEU A 332 -14.68 23.11 16.70
C LEU A 332 -15.28 22.25 15.61
N SER A 333 -16.49 21.78 15.82
CA SER A 333 -17.21 20.81 14.99
C SER A 333 -17.46 21.37 13.58
N GLY A 334 -16.39 21.68 12.88
CA GLY A 334 -16.34 21.57 11.45
C GLY A 334 -16.40 20.08 11.20
N ARG A 335 -17.53 19.59 10.68
CA ARG A 335 -17.67 18.25 10.13
C ARG A 335 -16.34 17.91 9.46
N ALA A 336 -15.49 17.16 10.17
CA ALA A 336 -14.41 16.44 9.52
C ALA A 336 -15.13 15.70 8.38
N LYS A 337 -14.86 16.07 7.13
CA LYS A 337 -15.20 15.22 6.01
C LYS A 337 -14.59 13.89 6.39
N LYS A 338 -15.43 12.98 6.89
CA LYS A 338 -15.04 11.58 7.04
C LYS A 338 -14.32 11.28 5.73
N PRO A 339 -13.08 10.79 5.74
CA PRO A 339 -12.46 10.33 4.52
C PRO A 339 -13.53 9.47 3.88
N ARG A 340 -13.93 9.80 2.64
CA ARG A 340 -14.88 8.96 1.91
C ARG A 340 -14.29 7.57 2.03
N PRO A 341 -15.01 6.60 2.63
CA PRO A 341 -14.50 5.25 2.66
C PRO A 341 -14.25 4.90 1.19
N ARG A 342 -12.99 4.68 0.84
CA ARG A 342 -12.70 3.93 -0.36
C ARG A 342 -13.60 2.72 -0.25
N ARG A 343 -14.45 2.52 -1.25
CA ARG A 343 -15.27 1.32 -1.41
C ARG A 343 -14.31 0.14 -1.65
N ASP A 344 -13.59 -0.23 -0.62
CA ASP A 344 -12.80 -1.44 -0.60
C ASP A 344 -13.52 -2.43 0.30
N SER A 345 -14.02 -3.44 -0.37
CA SER A 345 -14.47 -4.74 0.13
C SER A 345 -15.36 -4.74 1.37
N ASN A 346 -16.45 -5.48 1.30
CA ASN A 346 -17.40 -5.86 2.36
C ASN A 346 -16.79 -6.56 3.59
N GLN A 347 -15.52 -6.32 3.90
CA GLN A 347 -14.87 -6.75 5.13
C GLN A 347 -14.68 -5.53 6.02
N GLN A 348 -15.50 -5.41 7.05
CA GLN A 348 -15.19 -4.53 8.18
C GLN A 348 -13.95 -5.09 8.88
N LYS A 349 -12.78 -4.57 8.52
CA LYS A 349 -11.56 -4.81 9.28
C LYS A 349 -11.76 -4.23 10.67
N LEU A 350 -11.56 -5.02 11.69
CA LEU A 350 -11.57 -4.58 13.07
C LEU A 350 -10.46 -3.54 13.25
N GLN A 351 -10.83 -2.32 13.58
CA GLN A 351 -9.86 -1.24 13.86
C GLN A 351 -9.45 -1.25 15.33
N SER A 352 -10.29 -1.85 16.19
CA SER A 352 -10.02 -1.99 17.63
C SER A 352 -10.69 -3.26 18.16
N TYR A 353 -10.11 -3.83 19.20
CA TYR A 353 -10.69 -4.96 19.95
C TYR A 353 -11.98 -4.57 20.70
N THR A 354 -12.24 -3.27 20.90
CA THR A 354 -13.48 -2.77 21.50
C THR A 354 -14.70 -2.96 20.60
N ASP A 355 -14.51 -3.29 19.32
CA ASP A 355 -15.59 -3.51 18.37
C ASP A 355 -16.19 -4.92 18.47
N LEU A 356 -15.61 -5.83 19.26
CA LEU A 356 -16.07 -7.19 19.46
C LEU A 356 -16.79 -7.36 20.80
N THR A 357 -17.98 -7.93 20.73
CA THR A 357 -18.72 -8.35 21.91
C THR A 357 -18.65 -9.88 22.08
N PRO A 358 -18.53 -10.41 23.33
CA PRO A 358 -18.58 -11.85 23.56
C PRO A 358 -19.82 -12.47 22.91
N GLY A 359 -19.61 -13.52 22.12
CA GLY A 359 -20.66 -14.15 21.33
C GLY A 359 -20.66 -13.78 19.85
N ASP A 360 -19.99 -12.71 19.45
CA ASP A 360 -19.88 -12.32 18.03
C ASP A 360 -19.20 -13.40 17.20
N LEU A 361 -19.69 -13.60 15.98
CA LEU A 361 -19.01 -14.42 14.99
C LEU A 361 -17.87 -13.63 14.34
N VAL A 362 -16.71 -14.25 14.28
CA VAL A 362 -15.49 -13.69 13.68
C VAL A 362 -14.94 -14.63 12.62
N VAL A 363 -14.27 -14.06 11.63
CA VAL A 363 -13.58 -14.81 10.59
C VAL A 363 -12.09 -14.61 10.76
N HIS A 364 -11.38 -15.69 11.04
CA HIS A 364 -9.93 -15.70 10.99
C HIS A 364 -9.47 -16.05 9.57
N ALA A 365 -8.52 -15.29 9.02
CA ALA A 365 -8.07 -15.43 7.64
C ALA A 365 -7.69 -16.88 7.27
N HIS A 366 -7.04 -17.60 8.18
CA HIS A 366 -6.53 -18.96 7.94
C HIS A 366 -7.43 -20.07 8.50
N HIS A 367 -8.24 -19.79 9.54
CA HIS A 367 -8.97 -20.82 10.28
C HIS A 367 -10.50 -20.74 10.06
N GLY A 368 -10.99 -19.71 9.40
CA GLY A 368 -12.39 -19.53 9.07
C GLY A 368 -13.24 -19.00 10.22
N ILE A 369 -14.52 -19.37 10.24
CA ILE A 369 -15.53 -18.81 11.12
C ILE A 369 -15.41 -19.44 12.51
N GLY A 370 -15.22 -18.59 13.51
CA GLY A 370 -15.25 -18.93 14.94
C GLY A 370 -16.13 -17.95 15.71
N ARG A 371 -16.27 -18.15 17.00
CA ARG A 371 -17.02 -17.30 17.92
C ARG A 371 -16.07 -16.61 18.89
N PHE A 372 -16.11 -15.31 18.95
CA PHE A 372 -15.36 -14.54 19.94
C PHE A 372 -15.88 -14.83 21.35
N VAL A 373 -14.99 -15.21 22.26
CA VAL A 373 -15.33 -15.57 23.64
C VAL A 373 -14.97 -14.43 24.59
N ALA A 374 -13.71 -14.03 24.60
CA ALA A 374 -13.21 -13.00 25.50
C ALA A 374 -11.80 -12.54 25.07
N MET A 375 -11.38 -11.41 25.57
CA MET A 375 -9.97 -11.06 25.68
C MET A 375 -9.40 -11.61 26.99
N LEU A 376 -8.23 -12.21 26.91
CA LEU A 376 -7.53 -12.78 28.04
C LEU A 376 -6.09 -12.25 28.06
N ARG A 377 -5.66 -11.86 29.23
CA ARG A 377 -4.27 -11.55 29.49
C ARG A 377 -3.57 -12.80 30.02
N MET A 378 -2.55 -13.24 29.33
CA MET A 378 -1.83 -14.47 29.67
C MET A 378 -0.34 -14.20 29.73
N PRO A 379 0.37 -14.73 30.74
CA PRO A 379 1.81 -14.68 30.79
C PRO A 379 2.38 -15.68 29.77
N VAL A 380 3.13 -15.16 28.80
CA VAL A 380 3.88 -15.96 27.83
C VAL A 380 5.32 -15.48 27.88
N ASP A 381 6.25 -16.39 28.18
CA ASP A 381 7.68 -16.10 28.35
C ASP A 381 7.98 -15.01 29.40
N GLY A 382 7.19 -14.99 30.49
CA GLY A 382 7.37 -14.02 31.59
C GLY A 382 6.80 -12.62 31.33
N VAL A 383 6.13 -12.41 30.19
CA VAL A 383 5.48 -11.14 29.83
C VAL A 383 3.98 -11.34 29.68
N GLU A 384 3.19 -10.46 30.29
CA GLU A 384 1.74 -10.45 30.12
C GLU A 384 1.37 -9.93 28.71
N LYS A 385 0.69 -10.75 27.92
CA LYS A 385 0.20 -10.42 26.58
C LYS A 385 -1.31 -10.58 26.50
N ASP A 386 -1.97 -9.68 25.77
CA ASP A 386 -3.40 -9.74 25.50
C ASP A 386 -3.66 -10.67 24.31
N TYR A 387 -4.60 -11.62 24.49
CA TYR A 387 -5.03 -12.58 23.47
C TYR A 387 -6.54 -12.52 23.27
N ILE A 388 -6.95 -12.65 22.02
CA ILE A 388 -8.33 -12.85 21.63
C ILE A 388 -8.61 -14.34 21.64
N LYS A 389 -9.54 -14.78 22.48
CA LYS A 389 -9.99 -16.17 22.54
C LYS A 389 -11.15 -16.38 21.58
N ILE A 390 -10.97 -17.27 20.61
CA ILE A 390 -11.96 -17.63 19.60
C ILE A 390 -12.28 -19.11 19.73
N ALA A 391 -13.55 -19.45 19.94
CA ALA A 391 -14.04 -20.82 19.98
C ALA A 391 -14.43 -21.28 18.57
N TYR A 392 -14.07 -22.51 18.25
CA TYR A 392 -14.39 -23.19 16.99
C TYR A 392 -15.31 -24.39 17.22
N ALA A 393 -15.68 -25.12 16.18
CA ALA A 393 -16.54 -26.30 16.29
C ALA A 393 -15.90 -27.37 17.18
N GLY A 394 -16.69 -27.94 18.09
CA GLY A 394 -16.22 -28.90 19.10
C GLY A 394 -15.71 -28.16 20.36
N GLN A 395 -14.56 -28.56 20.88
CA GLN A 395 -13.91 -27.92 22.03
C GLN A 395 -12.64 -27.13 21.66
N ASP A 396 -12.43 -26.95 20.38
CA ASP A 396 -11.23 -26.27 19.88
C ASP A 396 -11.28 -24.76 20.15
N VAL A 397 -10.16 -24.21 20.62
CA VAL A 397 -10.00 -22.78 20.92
C VAL A 397 -8.72 -22.26 20.31
N LEU A 398 -8.80 -21.13 19.66
CA LEU A 398 -7.65 -20.40 19.11
C LEU A 398 -7.39 -19.15 19.96
N TYR A 399 -6.14 -18.93 20.32
CA TYR A 399 -5.68 -17.71 20.96
C TYR A 399 -4.91 -16.89 19.95
N VAL A 400 -5.47 -15.76 19.55
CA VAL A 400 -4.84 -14.82 18.60
C VAL A 400 -4.25 -13.66 19.39
N PRO A 401 -2.96 -13.38 19.27
CA PRO A 401 -2.37 -12.19 19.91
C PRO A 401 -3.10 -10.92 19.47
N ALA A 402 -3.31 -9.97 20.38
CA ALA A 402 -3.94 -8.70 20.05
C ALA A 402 -3.18 -7.90 18.99
N THR A 403 -1.88 -8.18 18.83
CA THR A 403 -1.02 -7.62 17.78
C THR A 403 -1.36 -8.13 16.36
N SER A 404 -2.07 -9.26 16.26
CA SER A 404 -2.48 -9.89 15.00
C SER A 404 -3.98 -9.73 14.71
N LEU A 405 -4.56 -8.60 15.15
CA LEU A 405 -5.97 -8.28 14.96
C LEU A 405 -6.37 -8.16 13.48
N ASP A 406 -5.43 -7.83 12.62
CA ASP A 406 -5.58 -7.76 11.16
C ASP A 406 -5.97 -9.11 10.51
N LEU A 407 -5.67 -10.23 11.18
CA LEU A 407 -6.07 -11.57 10.75
C LEU A 407 -7.51 -11.92 11.12
N VAL A 408 -8.18 -11.09 11.92
CA VAL A 408 -9.54 -11.36 12.42
C VAL A 408 -10.47 -10.25 11.92
N SER A 409 -11.61 -10.64 11.37
CA SER A 409 -12.66 -9.71 10.94
C SER A 409 -14.01 -10.12 11.51
N LYS A 410 -14.92 -9.16 11.70
CA LYS A 410 -16.29 -9.49 12.13
C LYS A 410 -17.01 -10.19 10.98
N TYR A 411 -17.71 -11.28 11.29
CA TYR A 411 -18.51 -12.00 10.30
C TYR A 411 -19.77 -11.20 9.95
N ILE A 412 -19.97 -10.95 8.67
CA ILE A 412 -21.16 -10.30 8.12
C ILE A 412 -21.87 -11.33 7.25
N GLY A 413 -22.91 -11.95 7.80
CA GLY A 413 -23.75 -12.95 7.11
C GLY A 413 -24.99 -12.31 6.49
N PRO A 414 -25.66 -13.01 5.55
CA PRO A 414 -26.93 -12.56 4.97
C PRO A 414 -28.09 -12.82 5.95
N GLY A 415 -28.26 -12.01 6.99
CA GLY A 415 -29.37 -12.08 7.95
C GLY A 415 -28.96 -11.96 9.41
N GLU A 416 -29.94 -11.62 10.28
CA GLU A 416 -29.72 -11.41 11.72
C GLU A 416 -29.53 -12.70 12.55
N ASP A 417 -29.68 -13.89 11.96
CA ASP A 417 -29.58 -15.19 12.64
C ASP A 417 -28.11 -15.67 12.78
N ASN A 418 -27.37 -15.03 13.68
CA ASN A 418 -26.02 -15.47 14.09
C ASN A 418 -25.99 -16.86 14.76
N GLU A 419 -27.14 -17.38 15.22
CA GLU A 419 -27.22 -18.68 15.93
C GLU A 419 -27.11 -19.88 15.00
N ARG A 420 -27.46 -19.76 13.73
CA ARG A 420 -27.47 -20.85 12.74
C ARG A 420 -26.18 -21.03 11.95
N THR A 421 -25.24 -20.12 12.10
CA THR A 421 -23.98 -20.20 11.35
C THR A 421 -23.08 -21.29 11.91
N LYS A 422 -22.73 -22.27 11.07
CA LYS A 422 -21.87 -23.40 11.46
C LYS A 422 -20.42 -22.89 11.64
N LEU A 423 -19.85 -23.13 12.81
CA LEU A 423 -18.45 -22.84 13.08
C LEU A 423 -17.53 -23.82 12.33
N ASN A 424 -16.39 -23.34 11.86
CA ASN A 424 -15.38 -24.20 11.26
C ASN A 424 -14.64 -25.03 12.33
N LYS A 425 -14.01 -26.14 11.91
CA LYS A 425 -13.15 -26.95 12.75
C LYS A 425 -11.69 -26.54 12.56
N LEU A 426 -10.95 -26.33 13.64
CA LEU A 426 -9.52 -26.05 13.60
C LEU A 426 -8.75 -27.20 12.94
N GLY A 427 -7.84 -26.89 12.03
CA GLY A 427 -7.09 -27.91 11.27
C GLY A 427 -7.90 -28.68 10.22
N GLY A 428 -9.20 -28.35 10.04
CA GLY A 428 -10.06 -28.95 9.02
C GLY A 428 -9.82 -28.38 7.62
N THR A 429 -10.13 -29.17 6.60
CA THR A 429 -10.02 -28.75 5.17
C THR A 429 -11.24 -27.96 4.69
N GLU A 430 -12.27 -27.78 5.51
CA GLU A 430 -13.54 -27.14 5.11
C GLU A 430 -13.33 -25.66 4.71
N TRP A 431 -12.55 -24.91 5.49
CA TRP A 431 -12.27 -23.51 5.20
C TRP A 431 -11.48 -23.35 3.90
N ALA A 432 -10.44 -24.15 3.70
CA ALA A 432 -9.65 -24.15 2.48
C ALA A 432 -10.51 -24.49 1.24
N LYS A 433 -11.44 -25.43 1.37
CA LYS A 433 -12.39 -25.77 0.30
C LYS A 433 -13.35 -24.62 0.02
N THR A 434 -13.87 -23.95 1.05
CA THR A 434 -14.77 -22.80 0.91
C THR A 434 -14.07 -21.63 0.23
N THR A 435 -12.85 -21.31 0.66
CA THR A 435 -12.02 -20.25 0.05
C THR A 435 -11.69 -20.56 -1.41
N ARG A 436 -11.34 -21.83 -1.72
CA ARG A 436 -11.08 -22.26 -3.10
C ARG A 436 -12.33 -22.14 -3.97
N LYS A 437 -13.50 -22.54 -3.45
CA LYS A 437 -14.78 -22.42 -4.16
C LYS A 437 -15.15 -20.95 -4.41
N ALA A 438 -14.94 -20.08 -3.42
CA ALA A 438 -15.18 -18.64 -3.58
C ALA A 438 -14.25 -18.00 -4.60
N LYS A 439 -12.96 -18.36 -4.57
CA LYS A 439 -11.97 -17.90 -5.58
C LYS A 439 -12.36 -18.38 -7.00
N ALA A 440 -12.79 -19.63 -7.15
CA ALA A 440 -13.25 -20.15 -8.45
C ALA A 440 -14.48 -19.41 -8.94
N ALA A 441 -15.49 -19.21 -8.08
CA ALA A 441 -16.70 -18.46 -8.45
C ALA A 441 -16.39 -17.00 -8.84
N ALA A 442 -15.44 -16.35 -8.13
CA ALA A 442 -14.99 -15.01 -8.49
C ALA A 442 -14.28 -14.98 -9.85
N LYS A 443 -13.49 -16.01 -10.17
CA LYS A 443 -12.86 -16.16 -11.48
C LYS A 443 -13.89 -16.34 -12.59
N ASP A 444 -14.88 -17.23 -12.40
CA ASP A 444 -15.95 -17.46 -13.35
C ASP A 444 -16.76 -16.17 -13.60
N LEU A 445 -17.01 -15.40 -12.55
CA LEU A 445 -17.69 -14.10 -12.66
C LEU A 445 -16.86 -13.10 -13.45
N ALA A 446 -15.55 -13.03 -13.19
CA ALA A 446 -14.63 -12.17 -13.93
C ALA A 446 -14.56 -12.55 -15.41
N GLU A 447 -14.49 -13.86 -15.73
CA GLU A 447 -14.52 -14.34 -17.11
C GLU A 447 -15.87 -14.02 -17.80
N GLY A 448 -16.98 -14.12 -17.07
CA GLY A 448 -18.31 -13.71 -17.53
C GLY A 448 -18.37 -12.21 -17.87
N LEU A 449 -17.80 -11.38 -17.02
CA LEU A 449 -17.71 -9.93 -17.23
C LEU A 449 -16.83 -9.60 -18.46
N ILE A 450 -15.68 -10.25 -18.60
CA ILE A 450 -14.79 -10.06 -19.77
C ILE A 450 -15.52 -10.39 -21.06
N ARG A 451 -16.27 -11.51 -21.10
CA ARG A 451 -17.08 -11.88 -22.27
C ARG A 451 -18.17 -10.84 -22.57
N LEU A 452 -18.83 -10.35 -21.53
CA LEU A 452 -19.87 -9.32 -21.66
C LEU A 452 -19.29 -8.03 -22.24
N TYR A 453 -18.12 -7.59 -21.74
CA TYR A 453 -17.42 -6.41 -22.26
C TYR A 453 -16.97 -6.62 -23.71
N ALA A 454 -16.43 -7.80 -24.05
CA ALA A 454 -16.04 -8.11 -25.42
C ALA A 454 -17.25 -8.13 -26.37
N GLN A 455 -18.41 -8.63 -25.92
CA GLN A 455 -19.65 -8.56 -26.69
C GLN A 455 -20.13 -7.11 -26.88
N ARG A 456 -20.07 -6.31 -25.81
CA ARG A 456 -20.42 -4.89 -25.85
C ARG A 456 -19.55 -4.10 -26.83
N GLN A 457 -18.26 -4.37 -26.89
CA GLN A 457 -17.35 -3.72 -27.84
C GLN A 457 -17.63 -4.11 -29.32
N ARG A 458 -18.19 -5.31 -29.56
CA ARG A 458 -18.52 -5.80 -30.91
C ARG A 458 -19.90 -5.35 -31.40
N LEU A 459 -20.78 -4.93 -30.50
CA LEU A 459 -22.11 -4.45 -30.88
C LEU A 459 -21.97 -3.02 -31.40
N ALA A 460 -22.45 -2.84 -32.64
CA ALA A 460 -22.57 -1.49 -33.19
C ALA A 460 -23.53 -0.67 -32.33
N GLY A 461 -23.09 0.49 -31.88
CA GLY A 461 -23.92 1.44 -31.16
C GLY A 461 -25.02 2.02 -32.06
N HIS A 462 -26.08 2.51 -31.44
CA HIS A 462 -27.09 3.28 -32.17
C HIS A 462 -26.63 4.75 -32.22
N ALA A 463 -26.40 5.24 -33.42
CA ALA A 463 -26.16 6.66 -33.62
C ALA A 463 -27.53 7.39 -33.58
N PHE A 464 -27.68 8.29 -32.62
CA PHE A 464 -28.83 9.17 -32.58
C PHE A 464 -28.81 10.13 -33.77
N SER A 465 -29.97 10.55 -34.20
CA SER A 465 -30.09 11.57 -35.26
C SER A 465 -29.43 12.89 -34.74
N PRO A 466 -28.92 13.74 -35.62
CA PRO A 466 -28.46 15.06 -35.25
C PRO A 466 -29.59 15.82 -34.52
N ASP A 467 -29.19 16.62 -33.52
CA ASP A 467 -30.14 17.41 -32.75
C ASP A 467 -30.98 18.28 -33.65
N SER A 468 -32.30 18.30 -33.40
CA SER A 468 -33.22 19.18 -34.12
C SER A 468 -33.03 20.62 -33.61
N PRO A 469 -33.32 21.64 -34.42
CA PRO A 469 -33.29 23.04 -33.95
C PRO A 469 -34.15 23.29 -32.69
N TRP A 470 -35.19 22.51 -32.51
CA TRP A 470 -36.07 22.53 -31.33
C TRP A 470 -35.41 22.00 -30.07
N GLN A 471 -34.56 21.02 -30.21
CA GLN A 471 -33.76 20.45 -29.10
C GLN A 471 -32.67 21.43 -28.67
N GLN A 472 -32.06 22.10 -29.61
CA GLN A 472 -31.04 23.11 -29.37
C GLN A 472 -31.63 24.35 -28.64
N GLU A 473 -32.83 24.76 -29.07
CA GLU A 473 -33.57 25.83 -28.42
C GLU A 473 -34.00 25.48 -26.98
N PHE A 474 -34.36 24.20 -26.74
CA PHE A 474 -34.64 23.68 -25.40
C PHE A 474 -33.40 23.65 -24.51
N GLU A 475 -32.27 23.20 -25.03
CA GLU A 475 -30.99 23.15 -24.29
C GLU A 475 -30.47 24.53 -23.93
N ASP A 476 -30.59 25.50 -24.85
CA ASP A 476 -30.23 26.89 -24.63
C ASP A 476 -31.12 27.56 -23.58
N ALA A 477 -32.40 27.17 -23.48
CA ALA A 477 -33.35 27.68 -22.53
C ALA A 477 -33.31 26.97 -21.15
N PHE A 478 -32.61 25.83 -21.03
CA PHE A 478 -32.58 25.06 -19.80
C PHE A 478 -31.49 25.60 -18.84
N PRO A 479 -31.89 26.07 -17.63
CA PRO A 479 -30.91 26.54 -16.65
C PRO A 479 -30.13 25.35 -16.05
N TYR A 480 -28.94 25.13 -16.53
CA TYR A 480 -28.01 24.22 -15.86
C TYR A 480 -27.53 24.84 -14.55
N THR A 481 -27.62 24.07 -13.47
CA THR A 481 -27.09 24.45 -12.14
C THR A 481 -25.67 23.94 -11.93
#